data_9dd07824cd98d00850ee4d99822ef359
#
_entry.id   9dd07824cd98d00850ee4d99822ef359
#
_cell.length_a   1.000
_cell.length_b   1.000
_cell.length_c   1.000
_cell.angle_alpha   90.00
_cell.angle_beta   90.00
_cell.angle_gamma   90.00
#
_symmetry.space_group_name_H-M   'P 1'
#
loop_
_entity.id
_entity.type
_entity.pdbx_description
1 polymer ?
#
loop_
_entity_poly.entity_id
_entity_poly.type
_entity_poly.pdbx_seq_one_letter_code
_entity_poly.pdbx_strand_id
1 'polypeptide(L)' 'MLVSRAQLGAAIARARTKAGMTQAELANMAGLDEATIAALERGQYRPESHELSRLAEALSVDELDLLRRPAPGYLII' A
#
# COMPACT_ATOMS: atom_id res chain seq x y z
N MET A 1 -3.87 14.73 6.38
CA MET A 1 -4.50 13.78 7.29
C MET A 1 -4.13 12.37 6.90
N LEU A 2 -3.76 11.56 7.89
CA LEU A 2 -3.32 10.20 7.63
C LEU A 2 -4.52 9.28 7.38
N VAL A 3 -4.31 8.30 6.51
CA VAL A 3 -5.33 7.29 6.25
C VAL A 3 -5.32 6.24 7.35
N SER A 4 -6.43 5.54 7.51
CA SER A 4 -6.52 4.43 8.44
C SER A 4 -5.71 3.23 7.92
N ARG A 5 -5.48 2.25 8.79
CA ARG A 5 -4.81 1.02 8.37
C ARG A 5 -5.57 0.34 7.23
N ALA A 6 -6.88 0.33 7.31
CA ALA A 6 -7.71 -0.28 6.28
C ALA A 6 -7.57 0.46 4.94
N GLN A 7 -7.55 1.80 4.99
CA GLN A 7 -7.39 2.61 3.78
C GLN A 7 -6.01 2.42 3.17
N LEU A 8 -4.99 2.39 4.01
CA LEU A 8 -3.62 2.18 3.54
C LEU A 8 -3.47 0.78 2.94
N GLY A 9 -4.02 -0.24 3.61
CA GLY A 9 -3.97 -1.60 3.10
C GLY A 9 -4.66 -1.73 1.75
N ALA A 10 -5.83 -1.09 1.61
CA ALA A 10 -6.56 -1.09 0.34
C ALA A 10 -5.76 -0.38 -0.76
N ALA A 11 -5.11 0.73 -0.43
CA ALA A 11 -4.29 1.45 -1.41
C ALA A 11 -3.13 0.61 -1.89
N ILE A 12 -2.48 -0.10 -0.98
CA ILE A 12 -1.36 -0.98 -1.32
C ILE A 12 -1.84 -2.14 -2.19
N ALA A 13 -2.97 -2.75 -1.83
CA ALA A 13 -3.53 -3.86 -2.60
C ALA A 13 -3.88 -3.41 -4.03
N ARG A 14 -4.47 -2.22 -4.18
CA ARG A 14 -4.79 -1.68 -5.50
C ARG A 14 -3.54 -1.42 -6.33
N ALA A 15 -2.54 -0.79 -5.71
CA ALA A 15 -1.29 -0.50 -6.41
C ALA A 15 -0.58 -1.79 -6.81
N ARG A 16 -0.59 -2.79 -5.93
CA ARG A 16 0.01 -4.09 -6.21
C ARG A 16 -0.68 -4.78 -7.37
N THR A 17 -2.01 -4.82 -7.34
CA THR A 17 -2.79 -5.46 -8.40
C THR A 17 -2.59 -4.73 -9.72
N LYS A 18 -2.57 -3.41 -9.69
CA LYS A 18 -2.35 -2.60 -10.88
C LYS A 18 -0.96 -2.85 -11.48
N ALA A 19 0.02 -3.11 -10.62
CA ALA A 19 1.38 -3.41 -11.06
C ALA A 19 1.54 -4.88 -11.51
N GLY A 20 0.50 -5.68 -11.38
CA GLY A 20 0.55 -7.08 -11.78
C GLY A 20 1.35 -7.96 -10.85
N MET A 21 1.47 -7.58 -9.58
CA MET A 21 2.27 -8.31 -8.60
C MET A 21 1.42 -9.17 -7.69
N THR A 22 1.98 -10.32 -7.30
CA THR A 22 1.40 -11.11 -6.21
C THR A 22 1.87 -10.52 -4.87
N GLN A 23 1.24 -10.94 -3.78
CA GLN A 23 1.68 -10.55 -2.45
C GLN A 23 3.11 -11.00 -2.19
N ALA A 24 3.45 -12.19 -2.64
CA ALA A 24 4.80 -12.73 -2.47
C ALA A 24 5.84 -11.89 -3.23
N GLU A 25 5.50 -11.47 -4.45
CA GLU A 25 6.41 -10.64 -5.25
C GLU A 25 6.63 -9.28 -4.60
N LEU A 26 5.56 -8.65 -4.10
CA LEU A 26 5.70 -7.38 -3.43
C LEU A 26 6.54 -7.53 -2.16
N ALA A 27 6.28 -8.58 -1.38
CA ALA A 27 7.03 -8.86 -0.16
C ALA A 27 8.52 -8.97 -0.46
N ASN A 28 8.85 -9.74 -1.49
CA ASN A 28 10.24 -9.93 -1.89
C ASN A 28 10.91 -8.62 -2.30
N MET A 29 10.21 -7.80 -3.08
CA MET A 29 10.76 -6.53 -3.55
C MET A 29 10.90 -5.50 -2.43
N ALA A 30 10.01 -5.54 -1.46
CA ALA A 30 10.03 -4.59 -0.33
C ALA A 30 10.86 -5.09 0.85
N GLY A 31 11.38 -6.31 0.77
CA GLY A 31 12.15 -6.88 1.87
C GLY A 31 11.32 -7.21 3.09
N LEU A 32 10.08 -7.63 2.87
CA LEU A 32 9.12 -7.98 3.93
C LEU A 32 8.65 -9.42 3.73
N ASP A 33 8.01 -9.96 4.77
CA ASP A 33 7.40 -11.28 4.66
C ASP A 33 6.05 -11.20 3.95
N GLU A 34 5.69 -12.24 3.24
CA GLU A 34 4.40 -12.31 2.58
C GLU A 34 3.25 -12.19 3.60
N ALA A 35 3.40 -12.80 4.77
CA ALA A 35 2.40 -12.70 5.83
C ALA A 35 2.19 -11.26 6.28
N THR A 36 3.26 -10.46 6.29
CA THR A 36 3.19 -9.04 6.63
C THR A 36 2.40 -8.28 5.58
N ILE A 37 2.64 -8.57 4.29
CA ILE A 37 1.88 -7.95 3.21
C ILE A 37 0.40 -8.31 3.33
N ALA A 38 0.09 -9.58 3.58
CA ALA A 38 -1.29 -10.01 3.73
C ALA A 38 -1.98 -9.30 4.89
N ALA A 39 -1.31 -9.20 6.04
CA ALA A 39 -1.86 -8.51 7.21
C ALA A 39 -2.06 -7.02 6.92
N LEU A 40 -1.11 -6.41 6.23
CA LEU A 40 -1.17 -5.01 5.87
C LEU A 40 -2.39 -4.73 4.97
N GLU A 41 -2.60 -5.57 3.97
CA GLU A 41 -3.71 -5.40 3.04
C GLU A 41 -5.07 -5.64 3.71
N ARG A 42 -5.09 -6.41 4.79
CA ARG A 42 -6.32 -6.61 5.58
C ARG A 42 -6.55 -5.51 6.61
N GLY A 43 -5.65 -4.54 6.71
CA GLY A 43 -5.77 -3.47 7.69
C GLY A 43 -5.37 -3.89 9.10
N GLN A 44 -4.59 -4.96 9.23
CA GLN A 44 -4.19 -5.51 10.53
C GLN A 44 -2.74 -5.18 10.90
N TYR A 45 -2.05 -4.46 10.04
CA TYR A 45 -0.66 -4.09 10.28
C TYR A 45 -0.40 -2.70 9.70
N ARG A 46 0.21 -1.83 10.50
CA ARG A 46 0.63 -0.51 10.00
C ARG A 46 2.14 -0.54 9.80
N PRO A 47 2.61 -0.33 8.59
CA PRO A 47 4.04 -0.37 8.31
C PRO A 47 4.75 0.82 8.98
N GLU A 48 6.01 0.61 9.35
CA GLU A 48 6.85 1.69 9.81
C GLU A 48 7.31 2.53 8.62
N SER A 49 7.84 3.73 8.92
CA SER A 49 8.22 4.66 7.84
C SER A 49 9.16 4.04 6.82
N HIS A 50 10.18 3.31 7.26
CA HIS A 50 11.14 2.71 6.33
C HIS A 50 10.52 1.59 5.52
N GLU A 51 9.52 0.88 6.09
CA GLU A 51 8.81 -0.16 5.37
C GLU A 51 7.91 0.47 4.30
N LEU A 52 7.23 1.55 4.66
CA LEU A 52 6.37 2.26 3.73
C LEU A 52 7.17 2.81 2.54
N SER A 53 8.36 3.35 2.80
CA SER A 53 9.24 3.82 1.73
C SER A 53 9.59 2.70 0.76
N ARG A 54 9.92 1.52 1.31
CA ARG A 54 10.28 0.38 0.46
C ARG A 54 9.09 -0.14 -0.32
N LEU A 55 7.90 -0.11 0.28
CA LEU A 55 6.68 -0.50 -0.42
C LEU A 55 6.38 0.46 -1.56
N ALA A 56 6.46 1.75 -1.32
CA ALA A 56 6.23 2.76 -2.34
C ALA A 56 7.22 2.60 -3.49
N GLU A 57 8.48 2.36 -3.16
CA GLU A 57 9.51 2.16 -4.17
C GLU A 57 9.24 0.90 -4.99
N ALA A 58 8.88 -0.19 -4.34
CA ALA A 58 8.57 -1.45 -5.01
C ALA A 58 7.36 -1.31 -5.95
N LEU A 59 6.40 -0.48 -5.56
CA LEU A 59 5.18 -0.25 -6.33
C LEU A 59 5.34 0.89 -7.35
N SER A 60 6.47 1.58 -7.32
CA SER A 60 6.75 2.74 -8.20
C SER A 60 5.73 3.86 -8.02
N VAL A 61 5.36 4.13 -6.78
CA VAL A 61 4.46 5.22 -6.44
C VAL A 61 5.10 6.07 -5.33
N ASP A 62 4.61 7.29 -5.15
CA ASP A 62 5.04 8.12 -4.03
C ASP A 62 4.38 7.64 -2.75
N GLU A 63 5.07 7.81 -1.61
CA GLU A 63 4.48 7.48 -0.33
C GLU A 63 3.18 8.24 -0.10
N LEU A 64 3.12 9.50 -0.56
CA LEU A 64 1.92 10.30 -0.41
C LEU A 64 0.72 9.70 -1.13
N ASP A 65 0.95 9.02 -2.25
CA ASP A 65 -0.13 8.37 -2.98
C ASP A 65 -0.76 7.24 -2.17
N LEU A 66 0.03 6.59 -1.32
CA LEU A 66 -0.46 5.52 -0.45
C LEU A 66 -1.17 6.07 0.78
N LEU A 67 -0.77 7.26 1.23
CA LEU A 67 -1.29 7.87 2.46
C LEU A 67 -2.46 8.82 2.20
N ARG A 68 -2.74 9.12 0.94
CA ARG A 68 -3.79 10.06 0.59
C ARG A 68 -5.14 9.36 0.51
N ARG A 69 -6.16 10.01 1.04
CA ARG A 69 -7.53 9.53 0.86
C ARG A 69 -7.92 9.69 -0.60
N PRO A 70 -8.57 8.69 -1.19
CA PRO A 70 -9.10 8.87 -2.54
C PRO A 70 -10.15 9.98 -2.52
N ALA A 71 -10.12 10.85 -3.54
CA ALA A 71 -11.10 11.90 -3.67
C ALA A 71 -12.47 11.28 -3.96
N PRO A 72 -13.55 11.81 -3.37
CA PRO A 72 -14.89 11.36 -3.74
C PRO A 72 -15.13 11.58 -5.22
N GLY A 73 -15.79 10.64 -5.87
CA GLY A 73 -16.01 10.71 -7.31
C GLY A 73 -16.75 11.96 -7.77
N TYR A 74 -17.65 12.46 -6.95
CA TYR A 74 -18.41 13.65 -7.31
C TYR A 74 -17.56 14.93 -7.33
N LEU A 75 -16.34 14.88 -6.83
CA LEU A 75 -15.43 16.02 -6.88
C LEU A 75 -14.59 16.04 -8.14
N ILE A 76 -14.73 15.05 -9.00
CA ILE A 76 -13.96 14.93 -10.23
C ILE A 76 -14.82 15.39 -11.39
N ILE A 77 -15.12 16.63 -11.44
CA ILE A 77 -15.99 17.16 -12.50
C ILE A 77 -15.21 18.12 -13.38
#